data_afbb9e719e58b2b8495ef64285ce8824
#
_entry.id   afbb9e719e58b2b8495ef64285ce8824
#
_cell.length_a   1.000
_cell.length_b   1.000
_cell.length_c   1.000
_cell.angle_alpha   90.00
_cell.angle_beta   90.00
_cell.angle_gamma   90.00
#
_symmetry.space_group_name_H-M   'P 1'
#
loop_
_entity.id
_entity.type
_entity.pdbx_description
1 polymer ?
#
loop_
_entity_poly.entity_id
_entity_poly.type
_entity_poly.pdbx_seq_one_letter_code
_entity_poly.pdbx_strand_id
1 'polypeptide(L)'
;VLPYKLASASAKNLAADLRCKRLYPDERSRFRARRSDIIVNWGLSGGLPRGLEGAGTILNRPENVALSSDKLRMLQRLTERGIPTLEFTTDKGVVEGWLDEGNCVFARTLLNSHSGRGIIELDPQAEGHSAIPYAPLYTKYIKKKHEYRVHVLPNGKTEIRQKRKRNGLEEVNSRVRNHTNGYNFCKELSFKPDDLEAVAIAATKALGLDFAALDILYNERLNKCFVIESNCAPGLENSTIRMYGDALRERIYRV
;
A
#
# COMPACT_ATOMS: atom_id res chain seq x y z
N VAL A 1 -4.72 19.74 1.61
CA VAL A 1 -4.74 18.29 1.38
C VAL A 1 -5.69 17.97 0.23
N LEU A 2 -5.21 17.24 -0.78
CA LEU A 2 -5.97 16.83 -1.96
C LEU A 2 -6.34 15.34 -1.84
N PRO A 3 -7.61 14.99 -1.54
CA PRO A 3 -8.03 13.59 -1.42
C PRO A 3 -8.33 12.95 -2.77
N TYR A 4 -8.26 11.61 -2.85
CA TYR A 4 -8.75 10.85 -4.02
C TYR A 4 -10.28 10.81 -4.13
N LYS A 5 -11.00 11.08 -3.03
CA LYS A 5 -12.47 11.21 -2.99
C LYS A 5 -12.89 12.16 -1.87
N LEU A 6 -14.01 12.85 -2.07
CA LEU A 6 -14.54 13.81 -1.08
C LEU A 6 -14.91 13.17 0.26
N ALA A 7 -15.35 11.90 0.24
CA ALA A 7 -15.72 11.17 1.47
C ALA A 7 -14.52 10.68 2.30
N SER A 8 -13.26 11.02 1.93
CA SER A 8 -12.09 10.61 2.70
C SER A 8 -12.03 11.28 4.07
N ALA A 9 -12.38 10.54 5.12
CA ALA A 9 -12.28 10.99 6.50
C ALA A 9 -10.84 11.31 6.90
N SER A 10 -9.88 10.46 6.49
CA SER A 10 -8.45 10.67 6.77
C SER A 10 -7.94 12.00 6.22
N ALA A 11 -8.26 12.32 4.95
CA ALA A 11 -7.85 13.59 4.36
C ALA A 11 -8.55 14.80 5.00
N LYS A 12 -9.81 14.65 5.42
CA LYS A 12 -10.56 15.68 6.15
C LYS A 12 -9.87 15.97 7.49
N ASN A 13 -9.62 14.94 8.27
CA ASN A 13 -9.05 15.07 9.60
C ASN A 13 -7.58 15.55 9.56
N LEU A 14 -6.80 15.07 8.57
CA LEU A 14 -5.44 15.55 8.35
C LEU A 14 -5.40 17.04 7.95
N ALA A 15 -6.31 17.49 7.09
CA ALA A 15 -6.42 18.91 6.74
C ALA A 15 -6.80 19.78 7.95
N ALA A 16 -7.67 19.30 8.82
CA ALA A 16 -8.03 19.96 10.08
C ALA A 16 -6.85 20.04 11.05
N ASP A 17 -6.12 18.94 11.24
CA ASP A 17 -4.91 18.91 12.08
C ASP A 17 -3.84 19.89 11.57
N LEU A 18 -3.61 19.92 10.26
CA LEU A 18 -2.66 20.83 9.61
C LEU A 18 -3.18 22.30 9.54
N ARG A 19 -4.42 22.56 9.94
CA ARG A 19 -5.08 23.87 9.80
C ARG A 19 -5.00 24.42 8.37
N CYS A 20 -5.19 23.55 7.38
CA CYS A 20 -5.09 23.89 5.97
C CYS A 20 -6.34 23.52 5.18
N LYS A 21 -6.44 24.00 3.94
CA LYS A 21 -7.58 23.71 3.07
C LYS A 21 -7.57 22.23 2.65
N ARG A 22 -8.75 21.58 2.74
CA ARG A 22 -9.05 20.37 2.02
C ARG A 22 -9.56 20.75 0.63
N LEU A 23 -8.88 20.28 -0.40
CA LEU A 23 -9.21 20.56 -1.79
C LEU A 23 -10.26 19.58 -2.34
N TYR A 24 -10.85 19.90 -3.48
CA TYR A 24 -11.72 19.01 -4.23
C TYR A 24 -10.88 18.22 -5.26
N PRO A 25 -11.13 16.92 -5.44
CA PRO A 25 -10.38 16.09 -6.39
C PRO A 25 -10.87 16.24 -7.84
N ASP A 26 -11.78 17.14 -8.10
CA ASP A 26 -12.45 17.34 -9.38
C ASP A 26 -12.50 18.83 -9.76
N GLU A 27 -13.09 19.13 -10.92
CA GLU A 27 -13.18 20.47 -11.51
C GLU A 27 -14.00 21.49 -10.69
N ARG A 28 -14.66 21.07 -9.58
CA ARG A 28 -15.34 21.97 -8.65
C ARG A 28 -14.37 22.80 -7.80
N SER A 29 -13.08 22.47 -7.82
CA SER A 29 -12.07 23.23 -7.12
C SER A 29 -11.90 24.61 -7.75
N ARG A 30 -12.21 25.66 -6.98
CA ARG A 30 -11.90 27.07 -7.34
C ARG A 30 -10.54 27.52 -6.83
N PHE A 31 -9.82 26.65 -6.13
CA PHE A 31 -8.50 26.96 -5.61
C PHE A 31 -7.50 27.09 -6.78
N ARG A 32 -6.70 28.12 -6.74
CA ARG A 32 -5.57 28.34 -7.66
C ARG A 32 -4.29 28.27 -6.85
N ALA A 33 -3.50 27.25 -7.10
CA ALA A 33 -2.23 27.06 -6.41
C ALA A 33 -1.19 28.09 -6.88
N ARG A 34 -0.40 28.56 -5.94
CA ARG A 34 0.74 29.45 -6.16
C ARG A 34 2.02 28.67 -5.99
N ARG A 35 3.13 29.23 -6.48
CA ARG A 35 4.45 28.59 -6.35
C ARG A 35 4.88 28.37 -4.89
N SER A 36 4.36 29.12 -3.95
CA SER A 36 4.59 28.95 -2.51
C SER A 36 3.72 27.86 -1.86
N ASP A 37 2.70 27.35 -2.57
CA ASP A 37 1.80 26.35 -2.00
C ASP A 37 2.41 24.95 -2.10
N ILE A 38 2.16 24.15 -1.06
CA ILE A 38 2.51 22.73 -1.00
C ILE A 38 1.21 21.93 -1.01
N ILE A 39 1.07 21.03 -1.99
CA ILE A 39 -0.08 20.13 -2.09
C ILE A 39 0.30 18.76 -1.53
N VAL A 40 -0.42 18.32 -0.51
CA VAL A 40 -0.32 16.95 -0.01
C VAL A 40 -1.37 16.12 -0.75
N ASN A 41 -0.95 15.33 -1.73
CA ASN A 41 -1.83 14.44 -2.47
C ASN A 41 -2.10 13.17 -1.66
N TRP A 42 -3.35 12.98 -1.26
CA TRP A 42 -3.82 11.84 -0.48
C TRP A 42 -4.55 10.84 -1.38
N GLY A 43 -3.76 10.21 -2.28
CA GLY A 43 -4.18 9.07 -3.09
C GLY A 43 -4.86 9.37 -4.43
N LEU A 44 -4.88 10.62 -4.91
CA LEU A 44 -5.38 10.93 -6.23
C LEU A 44 -4.38 10.45 -7.28
N SER A 45 -4.80 9.50 -8.13
CA SER A 45 -3.99 8.88 -9.21
C SER A 45 -4.31 9.45 -10.60
N GLY A 46 -5.46 10.10 -10.77
CA GLY A 46 -5.78 10.89 -11.97
C GLY A 46 -4.97 12.19 -12.01
N GLY A 47 -5.00 12.89 -13.10
CA GLY A 47 -4.32 14.19 -13.22
C GLY A 47 -4.73 15.19 -12.12
N LEU A 48 -3.93 16.23 -11.93
CA LEU A 48 -4.27 17.31 -11.01
C LEU A 48 -5.52 18.06 -11.49
N PRO A 49 -6.47 18.42 -10.62
CA PRO A 49 -7.54 19.34 -10.96
C PRO A 49 -7.00 20.67 -11.46
N ARG A 50 -7.70 21.27 -12.40
CA ARG A 50 -7.32 22.55 -13.02
C ARG A 50 -7.02 23.63 -11.97
N GLY A 51 -5.89 24.30 -12.13
CA GLY A 51 -5.42 25.37 -11.25
C GLY A 51 -4.59 24.89 -10.07
N LEU A 52 -4.28 23.60 -9.97
CA LEU A 52 -3.33 23.09 -8.98
C LEU A 52 -1.91 22.91 -9.53
N GLU A 53 -1.74 23.04 -10.84
CA GLU A 53 -0.46 22.87 -11.55
C GLU A 53 0.57 23.92 -11.14
N GLY A 54 0.11 25.09 -10.65
CA GLY A 54 0.96 26.19 -10.18
C GLY A 54 1.62 25.97 -8.82
N ALA A 55 1.33 24.86 -8.12
CA ALA A 55 1.95 24.56 -6.84
C ALA A 55 3.47 24.32 -6.99
N GLY A 56 4.25 24.90 -6.08
CA GLY A 56 5.70 24.72 -6.08
C GLY A 56 6.13 23.31 -5.67
N THR A 57 5.35 22.66 -4.84
CA THR A 57 5.61 21.29 -4.38
C THR A 57 4.32 20.47 -4.33
N ILE A 58 4.38 19.25 -4.85
CA ILE A 58 3.31 18.27 -4.76
C ILE A 58 3.90 17.00 -4.16
N LEU A 59 3.53 16.71 -2.91
CA LEU A 59 3.90 15.46 -2.25
C LEU A 59 2.99 14.34 -2.76
N ASN A 60 3.58 13.22 -3.11
CA ASN A 60 2.93 12.09 -3.80
C ASN A 60 2.29 12.51 -5.13
N ARG A 61 3.11 12.82 -6.13
CA ARG A 61 2.62 13.20 -7.47
C ARG A 61 1.64 12.15 -8.03
N PRO A 62 0.56 12.57 -8.74
CA PRO A 62 -0.48 11.67 -9.24
C PRO A 62 0.04 10.49 -10.07
N GLU A 63 1.08 10.70 -10.89
CA GLU A 63 1.70 9.66 -11.70
C GLU A 63 2.36 8.56 -10.85
N ASN A 64 2.99 8.93 -9.71
CA ASN A 64 3.58 7.98 -8.77
C ASN A 64 2.51 7.23 -7.95
N VAL A 65 1.42 7.93 -7.62
CA VAL A 65 0.25 7.31 -7.00
C VAL A 65 -0.39 6.30 -7.97
N ALA A 66 -0.54 6.65 -9.25
CA ALA A 66 -1.08 5.75 -10.28
C ALA A 66 -0.22 4.49 -10.44
N LEU A 67 1.11 4.65 -10.50
CA LEU A 67 2.06 3.54 -10.56
C LEU A 67 1.94 2.64 -9.34
N SER A 68 1.91 3.22 -8.15
CA SER A 68 1.87 2.50 -6.87
C SER A 68 0.53 1.81 -6.61
N SER A 69 -0.58 2.34 -7.13
CA SER A 69 -1.92 1.78 -6.94
C SER A 69 -2.23 0.62 -7.88
N ASP A 70 -1.53 0.52 -9.00
CA ASP A 70 -1.61 -0.61 -9.93
C ASP A 70 -0.66 -1.71 -9.47
N LYS A 71 -1.21 -2.85 -9.03
CA LYS A 71 -0.42 -3.95 -8.44
C LYS A 71 0.63 -4.51 -9.41
N LEU A 72 0.33 -4.64 -10.69
CA LEU A 72 1.28 -5.16 -11.66
C LEU A 72 2.45 -4.18 -11.86
N ARG A 73 2.14 -2.90 -12.09
CA ARG A 73 3.16 -1.85 -12.28
C ARG A 73 4.00 -1.63 -11.02
N MET A 74 3.38 -1.71 -9.84
CA MET A 74 4.08 -1.65 -8.56
C MET A 74 5.10 -2.79 -8.42
N LEU A 75 4.67 -4.05 -8.66
CA LEU A 75 5.54 -5.22 -8.55
C LEU A 75 6.69 -5.15 -9.57
N GLN A 76 6.40 -4.77 -10.82
CA GLN A 76 7.41 -4.56 -11.86
C GLN A 76 8.45 -3.53 -11.42
N ARG A 77 8.01 -2.35 -10.94
CA ARG A 77 8.91 -1.29 -10.49
C ARG A 77 9.76 -1.72 -9.29
N LEU A 78 9.19 -2.44 -8.32
CA LEU A 78 9.95 -2.94 -7.17
C LEU A 78 11.01 -3.95 -7.60
N THR A 79 10.66 -4.87 -8.51
CA THR A 79 11.60 -5.86 -9.07
C THR A 79 12.74 -5.19 -9.84
N GLU A 80 12.43 -4.23 -10.73
CA GLU A 80 13.42 -3.43 -11.48
C GLU A 80 14.42 -2.71 -10.55
N ARG A 81 13.99 -2.36 -9.35
CA ARG A 81 14.80 -1.66 -8.33
C ARG A 81 15.45 -2.60 -7.31
N GLY A 82 15.34 -3.92 -7.51
CA GLY A 82 15.91 -4.92 -6.61
C GLY A 82 15.25 -4.97 -5.23
N ILE A 83 14.03 -4.41 -5.08
CA ILE A 83 13.29 -4.46 -3.82
C ILE A 83 12.59 -5.81 -3.70
N PRO A 84 12.76 -6.54 -2.59
CA PRO A 84 12.09 -7.82 -2.41
C PRO A 84 10.56 -7.71 -2.47
N THR A 85 9.96 -8.45 -3.39
CA THR A 85 8.51 -8.52 -3.58
C THR A 85 8.08 -9.91 -3.99
N LEU A 86 6.78 -10.15 -4.23
CA LEU A 86 6.26 -11.45 -4.63
C LEU A 86 6.76 -11.81 -6.03
N GLU A 87 6.99 -13.10 -6.29
CA GLU A 87 7.06 -13.61 -7.65
C GLU A 87 5.70 -13.44 -8.32
N PHE A 88 5.68 -12.94 -9.55
CA PHE A 88 4.45 -12.66 -10.27
C PHE A 88 4.60 -12.93 -11.77
N THR A 89 3.47 -13.18 -12.40
CA THR A 89 3.38 -13.39 -13.86
C THR A 89 2.01 -12.94 -14.38
N THR A 90 1.94 -12.72 -15.69
CA THR A 90 0.68 -12.55 -16.44
C THR A 90 0.38 -13.77 -17.32
N ASP A 91 1.30 -14.74 -17.35
CA ASP A 91 1.26 -15.95 -18.19
C ASP A 91 0.70 -17.14 -17.39
N LYS A 92 -0.36 -17.76 -17.92
CA LYS A 92 -0.99 -18.95 -17.32
C LYS A 92 -0.08 -20.18 -17.36
N GLY A 93 0.76 -20.33 -18.38
CA GLY A 93 1.70 -21.45 -18.45
C GLY A 93 2.72 -21.45 -17.31
N VAL A 94 3.16 -20.26 -16.88
CA VAL A 94 4.00 -20.10 -15.69
C VAL A 94 3.21 -20.46 -14.41
N VAL A 95 1.91 -20.13 -14.36
CA VAL A 95 1.05 -20.49 -13.23
C VAL A 95 0.85 -22.00 -13.13
N GLU A 96 0.66 -22.69 -14.26
CA GLU A 96 0.59 -24.16 -14.31
C GLU A 96 1.86 -24.78 -13.71
N GLY A 97 3.03 -24.34 -14.15
CA GLY A 97 4.30 -24.80 -13.59
C GLY A 97 4.42 -24.57 -12.08
N TRP A 98 3.96 -23.41 -11.57
CA TRP A 98 3.97 -23.17 -10.12
C TRP A 98 3.03 -24.10 -9.34
N LEU A 99 1.85 -24.40 -9.90
CA LEU A 99 0.90 -25.34 -9.29
C LEU A 99 1.45 -26.77 -9.31
N ASP A 100 2.07 -27.20 -10.40
CA ASP A 100 2.71 -28.52 -10.52
C ASP A 100 3.88 -28.70 -9.53
N GLU A 101 4.60 -27.62 -9.24
CA GLU A 101 5.62 -27.56 -8.17
C GLU A 101 5.02 -27.58 -6.75
N GLY A 102 3.69 -27.61 -6.59
CA GLY A 102 3.00 -27.59 -5.32
C GLY A 102 2.88 -26.21 -4.67
N ASN A 103 3.07 -25.13 -5.44
CA ASN A 103 2.93 -23.78 -4.93
C ASN A 103 1.46 -23.31 -5.04
N CYS A 104 0.96 -22.66 -4.00
CA CYS A 104 -0.30 -21.93 -4.04
C CYS A 104 -0.11 -20.61 -4.81
N VAL A 105 -1.08 -20.24 -5.63
CA VAL A 105 -1.06 -19.01 -6.44
C VAL A 105 -2.32 -18.17 -6.19
N PHE A 106 -2.16 -16.86 -6.18
CA PHE A 106 -3.27 -15.91 -6.12
C PHE A 106 -3.51 -15.29 -7.48
N ALA A 107 -4.62 -15.62 -8.13
CA ALA A 107 -5.11 -14.94 -9.31
C ALA A 107 -5.78 -13.62 -8.87
N ARG A 108 -5.25 -12.49 -9.33
CA ARG A 108 -5.74 -11.15 -8.99
C ARG A 108 -6.53 -10.59 -10.16
N THR A 109 -7.84 -10.65 -10.06
CA THR A 109 -8.77 -10.18 -11.10
C THR A 109 -8.90 -8.66 -11.17
N LEU A 110 -8.42 -7.95 -10.12
CA LEU A 110 -8.44 -6.49 -10.02
C LEU A 110 -7.05 -5.99 -9.63
N LEU A 111 -6.45 -5.14 -10.48
CA LEU A 111 -5.14 -4.51 -10.22
C LEU A 111 -5.22 -3.37 -9.19
N ASN A 112 -6.32 -2.61 -9.18
CA ASN A 112 -6.54 -1.46 -8.29
C ASN A 112 -7.57 -1.80 -7.20
N SER A 113 -7.28 -2.83 -6.40
CA SER A 113 -8.16 -3.27 -5.31
C SER A 113 -7.42 -3.29 -3.97
N HIS A 114 -8.20 -3.20 -2.88
CA HIS A 114 -7.72 -3.26 -1.49
C HIS A 114 -8.52 -4.30 -0.71
N SER A 115 -8.01 -4.68 0.45
CA SER A 115 -8.65 -5.62 1.38
C SER A 115 -8.89 -7.03 0.81
N GLY A 116 -8.05 -7.49 -0.11
CA GLY A 116 -8.15 -8.84 -0.71
C GLY A 116 -9.26 -9.02 -1.73
N ARG A 117 -9.94 -7.95 -2.17
CA ARG A 117 -10.97 -8.02 -3.21
C ARG A 117 -10.36 -8.47 -4.54
N GLY A 118 -11.08 -9.37 -5.23
CA GLY A 118 -10.64 -9.89 -6.53
C GLY A 118 -9.46 -10.88 -6.45
N ILE A 119 -9.20 -11.48 -5.29
CA ILE A 119 -8.26 -12.58 -5.15
C ILE A 119 -9.02 -13.91 -5.27
N ILE A 120 -8.58 -14.75 -6.20
CA ILE A 120 -8.97 -16.16 -6.31
C ILE A 120 -7.73 -16.97 -5.91
N GLU A 121 -7.88 -17.84 -4.93
CA GLU A 121 -6.83 -18.71 -4.45
C GLU A 121 -6.82 -20.00 -5.29
N LEU A 122 -5.67 -20.34 -5.85
CA LEU A 122 -5.40 -21.57 -6.58
C LEU A 122 -4.53 -22.45 -5.68
N ASP A 123 -5.15 -23.47 -5.08
CA ASP A 123 -4.45 -24.42 -4.22
C ASP A 123 -4.11 -25.69 -5.02
N PRO A 124 -2.84 -26.06 -5.14
CA PRO A 124 -2.42 -27.25 -5.89
C PRO A 124 -2.98 -28.56 -5.28
N GLN A 125 -3.41 -28.53 -4.02
CA GLN A 125 -3.96 -29.71 -3.34
C GLN A 125 -5.50 -29.78 -3.38
N ALA A 126 -6.17 -28.76 -3.94
CA ALA A 126 -7.62 -28.81 -4.06
C ALA A 126 -8.04 -29.85 -5.11
N GLU A 127 -8.95 -30.75 -4.73
CA GLU A 127 -9.54 -31.72 -5.65
C GLU A 127 -10.28 -30.99 -6.79
N GLY A 128 -9.99 -31.37 -8.02
CA GLY A 128 -10.58 -30.79 -9.22
C GLY A 128 -10.00 -29.42 -9.54
N HIS A 129 -8.80 -29.38 -10.09
CA HIS A 129 -8.23 -28.15 -10.66
C HIS A 129 -9.19 -27.58 -11.70
N SER A 130 -10.02 -26.63 -11.29
CA SER A 130 -10.75 -25.79 -12.21
C SER A 130 -9.74 -25.13 -13.14
N ALA A 131 -10.11 -24.98 -14.40
CA ALA A 131 -9.25 -24.27 -15.36
C ALA A 131 -8.77 -22.95 -14.74
N ILE A 132 -7.48 -22.64 -14.85
CA ILE A 132 -6.90 -21.41 -14.31
C ILE A 132 -7.71 -20.21 -14.79
N PRO A 133 -8.38 -19.46 -13.90
CA PRO A 133 -9.20 -18.32 -14.27
C PRO A 133 -8.34 -17.27 -14.97
N TYR A 134 -8.94 -16.52 -15.89
CA TYR A 134 -8.27 -15.34 -16.43
C TYR A 134 -8.10 -14.28 -15.33
N ALA A 135 -6.87 -13.81 -15.18
CA ALA A 135 -6.55 -12.68 -14.33
C ALA A 135 -5.41 -11.84 -14.96
N PRO A 136 -5.44 -10.52 -14.83
CA PRO A 136 -4.37 -9.66 -15.34
C PRO A 136 -3.06 -9.80 -14.55
N LEU A 137 -3.07 -10.49 -13.41
CA LEU A 137 -1.90 -10.70 -12.56
C LEU A 137 -2.07 -11.96 -11.72
N TYR A 138 -1.04 -12.78 -11.69
CA TYR A 138 -0.90 -13.91 -10.77
C TYR A 138 0.31 -13.69 -9.87
N THR A 139 0.18 -14.05 -8.59
CA THR A 139 1.28 -13.94 -7.63
C THR A 139 1.45 -15.25 -6.89
N LYS A 140 2.70 -15.73 -6.82
CA LYS A 140 3.06 -16.92 -6.04
C LYS A 140 2.89 -16.62 -4.55
N TYR A 141 2.22 -17.52 -3.83
CA TYR A 141 2.04 -17.34 -2.39
C TYR A 141 3.35 -17.59 -1.65
N ILE A 142 3.76 -16.65 -0.81
CA ILE A 142 4.87 -16.84 0.12
C ILE A 142 4.30 -17.11 1.51
N LYS A 143 4.66 -18.28 2.11
CA LYS A 143 4.30 -18.59 3.48
C LYS A 143 4.88 -17.52 4.41
N LYS A 144 4.03 -16.88 5.19
CA LYS A 144 4.40 -15.77 6.06
C LYS A 144 4.15 -16.13 7.53
N LYS A 145 5.11 -15.80 8.39
CA LYS A 145 4.92 -15.86 9.84
C LYS A 145 4.27 -14.58 10.33
N HIS A 146 4.81 -13.44 9.91
CA HIS A 146 4.34 -12.12 10.29
C HIS A 146 3.98 -11.27 9.08
N GLU A 147 3.07 -10.33 9.27
CA GLU A 147 2.70 -9.32 8.28
C GLU A 147 2.56 -7.98 8.97
N TYR A 148 3.13 -6.94 8.35
CA TYR A 148 3.23 -5.60 8.90
C TYR A 148 2.62 -4.59 7.95
N ARG A 149 2.12 -3.50 8.52
CA ARG A 149 1.93 -2.24 7.82
C ARG A 149 2.98 -1.26 8.33
N VAL A 150 3.86 -0.84 7.46
CA VAL A 150 4.90 0.14 7.76
C VAL A 150 4.53 1.46 7.12
N HIS A 151 4.21 2.46 7.93
CA HIS A 151 4.03 3.82 7.47
C HIS A 151 5.42 4.45 7.31
N VAL A 152 5.78 4.81 6.09
CA VAL A 152 6.92 5.68 5.80
C VAL A 152 6.36 7.10 5.73
N LEU A 153 6.82 7.95 6.65
CA LEU A 153 6.29 9.29 6.86
C LEU A 153 7.00 10.33 5.97
N PRO A 154 6.38 11.49 5.72
CA PRO A 154 6.97 12.54 4.88
C PRO A 154 8.34 13.06 5.34
N ASN A 155 8.68 12.93 6.61
CA ASN A 155 9.98 13.27 7.19
C ASN A 155 11.02 12.14 7.14
N GLY A 156 10.66 10.99 6.52
CA GLY A 156 11.51 9.81 6.40
C GLY A 156 11.49 8.86 7.61
N LYS A 157 10.78 9.19 8.69
CA LYS A 157 10.58 8.28 9.83
C LYS A 157 9.59 7.19 9.49
N THR A 158 9.59 6.11 10.26
CA THR A 158 8.68 4.98 10.10
C THR A 158 7.81 4.77 11.34
N GLU A 159 6.62 4.23 11.13
CA GLU A 159 5.75 3.71 12.17
C GLU A 159 5.24 2.33 11.76
N ILE A 160 5.39 1.34 12.61
CA ILE A 160 5.12 -0.06 12.30
C ILE A 160 3.86 -0.52 13.03
N ARG A 161 3.01 -1.25 12.31
CA ARG A 161 1.86 -1.96 12.85
C ARG A 161 1.97 -3.41 12.42
N GLN A 162 1.81 -4.34 13.35
CA GLN A 162 1.74 -5.76 13.03
C GLN A 162 0.29 -6.19 12.83
N LYS A 163 0.00 -6.95 11.76
CA LYS A 163 -1.29 -7.61 11.60
C LYS A 163 -1.35 -8.83 12.52
N ARG A 164 -2.23 -8.79 13.50
CA ARG A 164 -2.45 -9.88 14.44
C ARG A 164 -3.89 -10.37 14.39
N LYS A 165 -4.07 -11.68 14.59
CA LYS A 165 -5.37 -12.30 14.74
C LYS A 165 -6.10 -11.66 15.92
N ARG A 166 -7.39 -11.37 15.76
CA ARG A 166 -8.24 -10.90 16.86
C ARG A 166 -8.45 -12.01 17.87
N ASN A 167 -8.46 -11.66 19.14
CA ASN A 167 -8.75 -12.62 20.21
C ASN A 167 -10.17 -13.19 20.07
N GLY A 168 -10.37 -14.43 20.48
CA GLY A 168 -11.69 -15.09 20.47
C GLY A 168 -12.15 -15.65 19.13
N LEU A 169 -11.33 -15.57 18.06
CA LEU A 169 -11.63 -16.25 16.80
C LEU A 169 -10.90 -17.60 16.75
N GLU A 170 -11.62 -18.69 16.51
CA GLU A 170 -11.02 -20.02 16.39
C GLU A 170 -10.38 -20.22 15.02
N GLU A 171 -11.11 -19.90 13.95
CA GLU A 171 -10.63 -20.02 12.58
C GLU A 171 -10.49 -18.66 11.89
N VAL A 172 -9.42 -18.50 11.13
CA VAL A 172 -9.16 -17.31 10.30
C VAL A 172 -8.42 -17.71 9.04
N ASN A 173 -8.69 -17.02 7.93
CA ASN A 173 -7.89 -17.19 6.73
C ASN A 173 -6.48 -16.60 6.96
N SER A 174 -5.49 -17.49 7.14
CA SER A 174 -4.11 -17.10 7.41
C SER A 174 -3.36 -16.63 6.15
N ARG A 175 -3.86 -16.99 4.95
CA ARG A 175 -3.26 -16.64 3.66
C ARG A 175 -3.62 -15.20 3.26
N VAL A 176 -4.88 -14.78 3.45
CA VAL A 176 -5.34 -13.40 3.17
C VAL A 176 -5.70 -12.72 4.49
N ARG A 177 -4.77 -11.94 5.04
CA ARG A 177 -4.94 -11.28 6.35
C ARG A 177 -5.51 -9.86 6.16
N ASN A 178 -6.78 -9.69 6.46
CA ASN A 178 -7.47 -8.40 6.47
C ASN A 178 -8.46 -8.32 7.63
N HIS A 179 -9.13 -7.18 7.81
CA HIS A 179 -10.10 -7.00 8.89
C HIS A 179 -11.28 -7.97 8.80
N THR A 180 -11.79 -8.22 7.59
CA THR A 180 -12.90 -9.16 7.36
C THR A 180 -12.51 -10.59 7.74
N ASN A 181 -11.25 -10.96 7.49
CA ASN A 181 -10.68 -12.26 7.82
C ASN A 181 -10.14 -12.33 9.27
N GLY A 182 -10.55 -11.43 10.15
CA GLY A 182 -10.27 -11.52 11.58
C GLY A 182 -8.93 -10.94 12.02
N TYR A 183 -8.32 -10.01 11.28
CA TYR A 183 -7.06 -9.39 11.66
C TYR A 183 -7.21 -7.91 11.99
N ASN A 184 -6.42 -7.44 12.97
CA ASN A 184 -6.28 -6.04 13.33
C ASN A 184 -4.82 -5.60 13.24
N PHE A 185 -4.60 -4.29 13.13
CA PHE A 185 -3.29 -3.66 13.22
C PHE A 185 -2.97 -3.31 14.68
N CYS A 186 -1.90 -3.90 15.22
CA CYS A 186 -1.44 -3.68 16.60
C CYS A 186 -0.14 -2.89 16.60
N LYS A 187 0.02 -1.99 17.57
CA LYS A 187 1.28 -1.24 17.81
C LYS A 187 2.35 -2.11 18.42
N GLU A 188 1.95 -3.00 19.31
CA GLU A 188 2.85 -3.95 19.95
C GLU A 188 3.28 -5.01 18.96
N LEU A 189 4.57 -5.12 18.74
CA LEU A 189 5.17 -6.09 17.84
C LEU A 189 5.58 -7.32 18.64
N SER A 190 5.14 -8.51 18.22
CA SER A 190 5.64 -9.76 18.77
C SER A 190 7.05 -10.10 18.25
N PHE A 191 7.40 -9.57 17.10
CA PHE A 191 8.70 -9.71 16.45
C PHE A 191 8.87 -8.58 15.43
N LYS A 192 10.09 -8.09 15.26
CA LYS A 192 10.45 -7.08 14.26
C LYS A 192 11.65 -7.56 13.46
N PRO A 193 11.51 -7.85 12.15
CA PRO A 193 12.64 -8.15 11.27
C PRO A 193 13.60 -6.97 11.16
N ASP A 194 14.91 -7.24 11.09
CA ASP A 194 15.93 -6.19 11.02
C ASP A 194 15.85 -5.36 9.74
N ASP A 195 15.47 -5.98 8.61
CA ASP A 195 15.37 -5.35 7.29
C ASP A 195 14.03 -4.63 7.04
N LEU A 196 13.05 -4.74 7.94
CA LEU A 196 11.67 -4.30 7.72
C LEU A 196 11.55 -2.82 7.35
N GLU A 197 12.19 -1.94 8.12
CA GLU A 197 12.14 -0.50 7.88
C GLU A 197 12.92 -0.10 6.63
N ALA A 198 14.09 -0.70 6.44
CA ALA A 198 14.93 -0.45 5.27
C ALA A 198 14.20 -0.82 3.97
N VAL A 199 13.54 -1.98 3.94
CA VAL A 199 12.73 -2.43 2.79
C VAL A 199 11.57 -1.48 2.54
N ALA A 200 10.87 -1.02 3.59
CA ALA A 200 9.75 -0.07 3.44
C ALA A 200 10.20 1.28 2.86
N ILE A 201 11.29 1.84 3.39
CA ILE A 201 11.85 3.12 2.94
C ILE A 201 12.32 2.99 1.48
N ALA A 202 13.06 1.92 1.16
CA ALA A 202 13.56 1.67 -0.20
C ALA A 202 12.40 1.50 -1.20
N ALA A 203 11.34 0.77 -0.85
CA ALA A 203 10.16 0.61 -1.68
C ALA A 203 9.42 1.93 -1.92
N THR A 204 9.20 2.73 -0.89
CA THR A 204 8.56 4.05 -1.00
C THR A 204 9.34 4.93 -1.98
N LYS A 205 10.68 4.95 -1.86
CA LYS A 205 11.57 5.70 -2.74
C LYS A 205 11.58 5.16 -4.17
N ALA A 206 11.60 3.84 -4.36
CA ALA A 206 11.55 3.20 -5.67
C ALA A 206 10.25 3.52 -6.44
N LEU A 207 9.13 3.68 -5.72
CA LEU A 207 7.85 4.10 -6.26
C LEU A 207 7.74 5.62 -6.49
N GLY A 208 8.75 6.41 -6.12
CA GLY A 208 8.76 7.87 -6.25
C GLY A 208 7.80 8.57 -5.29
N LEU A 209 7.44 7.91 -4.18
CA LEU A 209 6.51 8.45 -3.20
C LEU A 209 7.25 9.21 -2.08
N ASP A 210 6.63 10.28 -1.60
CA ASP A 210 7.12 11.05 -0.44
C ASP A 210 6.71 10.40 0.89
N PHE A 211 5.61 9.66 0.87
CA PHE A 211 5.10 8.87 1.98
C PHE A 211 4.18 7.76 1.48
N ALA A 212 4.11 6.66 2.22
CA ALA A 212 3.20 5.55 1.95
C ALA A 212 2.99 4.68 3.18
N ALA A 213 1.95 3.86 3.20
CA ALA A 213 1.84 2.73 4.09
C ALA A 213 2.02 1.44 3.29
N LEU A 214 3.14 0.74 3.54
CA LEU A 214 3.49 -0.51 2.86
C LEU A 214 2.98 -1.70 3.67
N ASP A 215 2.28 -2.64 3.01
CA ASP A 215 2.02 -3.95 3.59
C ASP A 215 3.21 -4.86 3.22
N ILE A 216 3.87 -5.42 4.25
CA ILE A 216 5.09 -6.20 4.13
C ILE A 216 4.92 -7.51 4.88
N LEU A 217 5.16 -8.63 4.22
CA LEU A 217 5.22 -9.93 4.87
C LEU A 217 6.67 -10.29 5.24
N TYR A 218 6.81 -11.05 6.32
CA TYR A 218 8.08 -11.67 6.70
C TYR A 218 7.98 -13.18 6.59
N ASN A 219 8.89 -13.76 5.83
CA ASN A 219 9.09 -15.19 5.71
C ASN A 219 10.26 -15.61 6.61
N GLU A 220 9.97 -16.37 7.67
CA GLU A 220 10.96 -16.81 8.65
C GLU A 220 12.01 -17.76 8.05
N ARG A 221 11.58 -18.65 7.13
CA ARG A 221 12.48 -19.63 6.51
C ARG A 221 13.55 -18.97 5.64
N LEU A 222 13.17 -17.89 4.93
CA LEU A 222 14.08 -17.12 4.09
C LEU A 222 14.77 -15.99 4.86
N ASN A 223 14.35 -15.73 6.09
CA ASN A 223 14.75 -14.59 6.92
C ASN A 223 14.67 -13.27 6.13
N LYS A 224 13.54 -13.00 5.48
CA LYS A 224 13.41 -11.90 4.51
C LYS A 224 12.03 -11.27 4.52
N CYS A 225 12.01 -9.94 4.38
CA CYS A 225 10.81 -9.14 4.17
C CYS A 225 10.47 -9.01 2.68
N PHE A 226 9.16 -9.02 2.34
CA PHE A 226 8.66 -8.85 0.99
C PHE A 226 7.52 -7.84 0.96
N VAL A 227 7.60 -6.84 0.09
CA VAL A 227 6.54 -5.86 -0.12
C VAL A 227 5.41 -6.50 -0.92
N ILE A 228 4.17 -6.37 -0.44
CA ILE A 228 2.98 -6.96 -1.08
C ILE A 228 1.95 -5.94 -1.54
N GLU A 229 1.92 -4.75 -0.94
CA GLU A 229 1.00 -3.67 -1.28
C GLU A 229 1.55 -2.32 -0.82
N SER A 230 1.21 -1.25 -1.57
CA SER A 230 1.48 0.13 -1.21
C SER A 230 0.19 0.95 -1.17
N ASN A 231 0.00 1.72 -0.11
CA ASN A 231 -1.16 2.57 0.12
C ASN A 231 -0.74 4.04 0.22
N CYS A 232 -1.09 4.84 -0.79
CA CYS A 232 -0.81 6.28 -0.84
C CYS A 232 -1.83 7.14 -0.07
N ALA A 233 -2.94 6.54 0.37
CA ALA A 233 -3.99 7.18 1.17
C ALA A 233 -4.44 6.25 2.31
N PRO A 234 -3.54 5.87 3.22
CA PRO A 234 -3.90 4.96 4.30
C PRO A 234 -5.02 5.53 5.17
N GLY A 235 -5.85 4.65 5.73
CA GLY A 235 -6.79 5.03 6.77
C GLY A 235 -6.04 5.58 7.98
N LEU A 236 -6.42 6.78 8.42
CA LEU A 236 -5.83 7.41 9.61
C LEU A 236 -6.87 7.49 10.73
N GLU A 237 -6.43 7.16 11.93
CA GLU A 237 -7.17 7.32 13.18
C GLU A 237 -6.37 8.23 14.12
N ASN A 238 -6.98 8.71 15.16
CA ASN A 238 -6.49 9.73 16.10
C ASN A 238 -4.96 9.90 16.20
N SER A 239 -4.25 8.87 16.67
CA SER A 239 -2.78 8.95 16.84
C SER A 239 -2.02 9.01 15.51
N THR A 240 -2.51 8.34 14.47
CA THR A 240 -1.88 8.36 13.15
C THR A 240 -2.12 9.66 12.39
N ILE A 241 -3.24 10.36 12.65
CA ILE A 241 -3.49 11.71 12.11
C ILE A 241 -2.40 12.67 12.62
N ARG A 242 -2.19 12.70 13.93
CA ARG A 242 -1.16 13.55 14.55
C ARG A 242 0.23 13.22 14.02
N MET A 243 0.57 11.96 13.97
CA MET A 243 1.86 11.47 13.48
C MET A 243 2.15 11.95 12.04
N TYR A 244 1.17 11.83 11.12
CA TYR A 244 1.32 12.35 9.76
C TYR A 244 1.34 13.88 9.74
N GLY A 245 0.53 14.54 10.55
CA GLY A 245 0.51 16.00 10.67
C GLY A 245 1.84 16.56 11.13
N ASP A 246 2.44 15.98 12.17
CA ASP A 246 3.75 16.38 12.69
C ASP A 246 4.87 16.12 11.68
N ALA A 247 4.86 14.96 11.01
CA ALA A 247 5.84 14.64 9.98
C ALA A 247 5.75 15.57 8.76
N LEU A 248 4.54 15.99 8.38
CA LEU A 248 4.32 16.97 7.31
C LEU A 248 4.83 18.36 7.73
N ARG A 249 4.52 18.80 8.95
CA ARG A 249 5.06 20.08 9.48
C ARG A 249 6.59 20.04 9.47
N GLU A 250 7.19 18.99 10.01
CA GLU A 250 8.64 18.81 10.02
C GLU A 250 9.24 18.84 8.61
N ARG A 251 8.60 18.20 7.63
CA ARG A 251 9.03 18.20 6.23
C ARG A 251 8.91 19.57 5.56
N ILE A 252 7.82 20.29 5.83
CA ILE A 252 7.49 21.58 5.21
C ILE A 252 8.36 22.70 5.78
N TYR A 253 8.65 22.70 7.08
CA TYR A 253 9.43 23.76 7.73
C TYR A 253 10.94 23.54 7.71
N ARG A 254 11.42 22.39 7.20
CA ARG A 254 12.83 22.14 6.95
C ARG A 254 13.33 22.59 5.55
N VAL A 255 12.44 23.20 4.75
CA VAL A 255 12.75 23.71 3.41
C VAL A 255 13.05 25.24 3.51
#